data_4051f0b760d2aba893a705a6ff4475b0
#
_entry.id   4051f0b760d2aba893a705a6ff4475b0
#
_cell.length_a   1.000
_cell.length_b   1.000
_cell.length_c   1.000
_cell.angle_alpha   90.00
_cell.angle_beta   90.00
_cell.angle_gamma   90.00
#
_symmetry.space_group_name_H-M   'P 1'
#
loop_
_entity.id
_entity.type
_entity.pdbx_description
1 polymer ?
#
loop_
_entity_poly.entity_id
_entity_poly.type
_entity_poly.pdbx_seq_one_letter_code
_entity_poly.pdbx_strand_id
1 'polypeptide(L)'
;MADYSLPASELADLRAAHRRTRDKREADRIKAVVLLASGRTAEDIADALLIDPNTVRNHFKRYQQGGLPALLHLAYRGSDCELGEAELAVLDAHLQEHLYLTAKEIAVWVQETFEVAYTVSGMTALLHRLGFVYKKPKLVPGKADRAAQEAFLAEYEQLKQNKGENDVILFMDAVHPQHNPVLGYGWIKRGEDAKVPSNTGRRRLNINGAIDLERLEPVVRYDDTIDAASTIALFDQILLAYTYAACIYIICDNARYYRSKAVQEYLQDSRIKLVFLPAYAPNLNLIERLWKFFKKQVLYNRYYESFNDFREACTDFFNNSPRYHHELRSLLTENFALTG
;
A
#
# COMPACT_ATOMS: atom_id res chain seq x y z
N MET A 1 -9.25 61.74 -0.25
CA MET A 1 -9.61 60.33 0.08
C MET A 1 -8.91 59.41 -0.90
N ALA A 2 -8.35 58.32 -0.44
CA ALA A 2 -7.78 57.33 -1.36
C ALA A 2 -8.92 56.72 -2.19
N ASP A 3 -8.73 56.66 -3.50
CA ASP A 3 -9.67 56.00 -4.39
C ASP A 3 -9.42 54.49 -4.37
N TYR A 4 -10.41 53.73 -3.89
CA TYR A 4 -10.37 52.26 -3.81
C TYR A 4 -11.26 51.62 -4.88
N SER A 5 -11.61 52.31 -5.95
CA SER A 5 -12.46 51.79 -7.00
C SER A 5 -11.74 50.71 -7.84
N LEU A 6 -12.49 49.71 -8.24
CA LEU A 6 -12.01 48.64 -9.16
C LEU A 6 -13.08 48.48 -10.27
N PRO A 7 -12.65 48.13 -11.51
CA PRO A 7 -13.56 47.76 -12.59
C PRO A 7 -14.48 46.59 -12.23
N ALA A 8 -15.71 46.61 -12.77
CA ALA A 8 -16.67 45.51 -12.50
C ALA A 8 -16.18 44.14 -12.88
N SER A 9 -15.35 44.04 -13.93
CA SER A 9 -14.68 42.78 -14.35
C SER A 9 -13.74 42.26 -13.27
N GLU A 10 -12.89 43.13 -12.71
CA GLU A 10 -11.94 42.69 -11.65
C GLU A 10 -12.66 42.28 -10.37
N LEU A 11 -13.75 42.96 -10.01
CA LEU A 11 -14.61 42.56 -8.89
C LEU A 11 -15.25 41.19 -9.12
N ALA A 12 -15.65 40.89 -10.37
CA ALA A 12 -16.19 39.57 -10.74
C ALA A 12 -15.14 38.48 -10.61
N ASP A 13 -13.90 38.73 -11.07
CA ASP A 13 -12.78 37.81 -10.96
C ASP A 13 -12.39 37.54 -9.50
N LEU A 14 -12.30 38.56 -8.68
CA LEU A 14 -12.06 38.44 -7.25
C LEU A 14 -13.13 37.59 -6.54
N ARG A 15 -14.42 37.86 -6.86
CA ARG A 15 -15.52 37.03 -6.32
C ARG A 15 -15.47 35.59 -6.80
N ALA A 16 -15.04 35.33 -8.04
CA ALA A 16 -14.84 33.99 -8.55
C ALA A 16 -13.67 33.29 -7.86
N ALA A 17 -12.56 33.98 -7.64
CA ALA A 17 -11.42 33.46 -6.87
C ALA A 17 -11.81 33.13 -5.42
N HIS A 18 -12.56 34.01 -4.75
CA HIS A 18 -13.07 33.76 -3.41
C HIS A 18 -13.92 32.49 -3.32
N ARG A 19 -14.77 32.18 -4.31
CA ARG A 19 -15.59 30.96 -4.33
C ARG A 19 -14.76 29.70 -4.52
N ARG A 20 -13.57 29.80 -5.12
CA ARG A 20 -12.68 28.66 -5.41
C ARG A 20 -11.69 28.37 -4.30
N THR A 21 -11.25 29.38 -3.54
CA THR A 21 -10.29 29.18 -2.47
C THR A 21 -10.92 28.48 -1.27
N ARG A 22 -10.14 27.57 -0.65
CA ARG A 22 -10.47 26.90 0.62
C ARG A 22 -9.60 27.41 1.77
N ASP A 23 -8.57 28.21 1.48
CA ASP A 23 -7.72 28.83 2.49
C ASP A 23 -8.43 30.04 3.10
N LYS A 24 -8.63 30.04 4.41
CA LYS A 24 -9.29 31.12 5.14
C LYS A 24 -8.55 32.43 4.98
N ARG A 25 -7.22 32.44 5.00
CA ARG A 25 -6.39 33.64 4.89
C ARG A 25 -6.51 34.27 3.51
N GLU A 26 -6.52 33.46 2.46
CA GLU A 26 -6.76 33.94 1.10
C GLU A 26 -8.15 34.49 0.94
N ALA A 27 -9.18 33.79 1.46
CA ALA A 27 -10.55 34.20 1.43
C ALA A 27 -10.73 35.59 2.12
N ASP A 28 -10.12 35.78 3.29
CA ASP A 28 -10.22 37.02 4.04
C ASP A 28 -9.49 38.19 3.35
N ARG A 29 -8.34 37.95 2.70
CA ARG A 29 -7.66 38.93 1.86
C ARG A 29 -8.51 39.39 0.67
N ILE A 30 -9.12 38.42 -0.05
CA ILE A 30 -9.98 38.70 -1.19
C ILE A 30 -11.22 39.48 -0.71
N LYS A 31 -11.86 39.08 0.39
CA LYS A 31 -13.01 39.80 0.98
C LYS A 31 -12.65 41.24 1.30
N ALA A 32 -11.49 41.46 1.94
CA ALA A 32 -11.04 42.80 2.29
C ALA A 32 -10.96 43.72 1.06
N VAL A 33 -10.36 43.23 -0.05
CA VAL A 33 -10.23 43.98 -1.29
C VAL A 33 -11.61 44.24 -1.93
N VAL A 34 -12.46 43.22 -2.03
CA VAL A 34 -13.80 43.33 -2.65
C VAL A 34 -14.68 44.31 -1.86
N LEU A 35 -14.69 44.23 -0.54
CA LEU A 35 -15.52 45.09 0.29
C LEU A 35 -15.05 46.57 0.24
N LEU A 36 -13.72 46.78 0.26
CA LEU A 36 -13.16 48.12 0.17
C LEU A 36 -13.48 48.77 -1.20
N ALA A 37 -13.33 48.01 -2.29
CA ALA A 37 -13.69 48.43 -3.64
C ALA A 37 -15.21 48.61 -3.84
N SER A 38 -16.04 48.01 -2.98
CA SER A 38 -17.49 48.19 -2.97
C SER A 38 -17.95 49.37 -2.10
N GLY A 39 -17.02 50.21 -1.63
CA GLY A 39 -17.32 51.47 -0.92
C GLY A 39 -17.48 51.32 0.60
N ARG A 40 -17.15 50.19 1.20
CA ARG A 40 -17.08 50.04 2.66
C ARG A 40 -15.83 50.72 3.21
N THR A 41 -15.89 51.20 4.45
CA THR A 41 -14.71 51.79 5.11
C THR A 41 -13.73 50.68 5.55
N ALA A 42 -12.44 51.02 5.64
CA ALA A 42 -11.45 50.06 6.13
C ALA A 42 -11.71 49.65 7.58
N GLU A 43 -12.30 50.52 8.36
CA GLU A 43 -12.69 50.33 9.75
C GLU A 43 -13.84 49.31 9.86
N ASP A 44 -14.90 49.44 9.09
CA ASP A 44 -16.01 48.46 9.06
C ASP A 44 -15.55 47.07 8.62
N ILE A 45 -14.65 47.03 7.63
CA ILE A 45 -14.12 45.75 7.13
C ILE A 45 -13.21 45.11 8.18
N ALA A 46 -12.39 45.91 8.84
CA ALA A 46 -11.48 45.45 9.89
C ALA A 46 -12.26 44.83 11.06
N ASP A 47 -13.33 45.49 11.48
CA ASP A 47 -14.22 44.97 12.52
C ASP A 47 -14.87 43.63 12.08
N ALA A 48 -15.44 43.60 10.85
CA ALA A 48 -16.10 42.40 10.33
C ALA A 48 -15.16 41.19 10.12
N LEU A 49 -13.88 41.43 9.79
CA LEU A 49 -12.89 40.39 9.55
C LEU A 49 -11.98 40.09 10.77
N LEU A 50 -12.13 40.85 11.85
CA LEU A 50 -11.30 40.80 13.06
C LEU A 50 -9.81 41.00 12.76
N ILE A 51 -9.48 42.04 11.96
CA ILE A 51 -8.13 42.42 11.57
C ILE A 51 -7.90 43.91 11.78
N ASP A 52 -6.67 44.39 11.66
CA ASP A 52 -6.36 45.81 11.76
C ASP A 52 -6.75 46.57 10.47
N PRO A 53 -7.29 47.83 10.55
CA PRO A 53 -7.65 48.62 9.36
C PRO A 53 -6.49 48.86 8.39
N ASN A 54 -5.26 48.98 8.88
CA ASN A 54 -4.09 49.11 8.00
C ASN A 54 -3.81 47.81 7.24
N THR A 55 -4.16 46.66 7.82
CA THR A 55 -4.08 45.36 7.11
C THR A 55 -5.04 45.36 5.92
N VAL A 56 -6.26 45.88 6.06
CA VAL A 56 -7.21 46.01 4.96
C VAL A 56 -6.64 46.90 3.84
N ARG A 57 -6.11 48.08 4.18
CA ARG A 57 -5.47 49.00 3.22
C ARG A 57 -4.26 48.35 2.54
N ASN A 58 -3.44 47.61 3.28
CA ASN A 58 -2.29 46.89 2.75
C ASN A 58 -2.68 45.76 1.78
N HIS A 59 -3.78 45.05 2.02
CA HIS A 59 -4.28 44.04 1.07
C HIS A 59 -4.71 44.71 -0.24
N PHE A 60 -5.39 45.84 -0.21
CA PHE A 60 -5.76 46.57 -1.40
C PHE A 60 -4.54 47.09 -2.17
N LYS A 61 -3.55 47.65 -1.47
CA LYS A 61 -2.28 48.10 -2.06
C LYS A 61 -1.54 46.98 -2.75
N ARG A 62 -1.46 45.78 -2.13
CA ARG A 62 -0.84 44.58 -2.76
C ARG A 62 -1.59 44.19 -4.02
N TYR A 63 -2.92 44.21 -3.98
CA TYR A 63 -3.73 43.92 -5.16
C TYR A 63 -3.47 44.91 -6.30
N GLN A 64 -3.39 46.19 -6.02
CA GLN A 64 -3.05 47.21 -7.01
C GLN A 64 -1.66 47.03 -7.63
N GLN A 65 -0.69 46.52 -6.87
CA GLN A 65 0.69 46.33 -7.33
C GLN A 65 0.88 45.09 -8.24
N GLY A 66 0.10 44.06 -8.11
CA GLY A 66 0.31 42.83 -8.87
C GLY A 66 -0.90 41.91 -8.93
N GLY A 67 -2.10 42.45 -8.79
CA GLY A 67 -3.36 41.71 -8.92
C GLY A 67 -3.54 40.60 -7.87
N LEU A 68 -4.34 39.60 -8.24
CA LEU A 68 -4.64 38.47 -7.39
C LEU A 68 -3.38 37.64 -6.98
N PRO A 69 -2.39 37.40 -7.83
CA PRO A 69 -1.16 36.69 -7.42
C PRO A 69 -0.41 37.40 -6.29
N ALA A 70 -0.25 38.72 -6.37
CA ALA A 70 0.43 39.50 -5.33
C ALA A 70 -0.37 39.57 -4.02
N LEU A 71 -1.71 39.66 -4.10
CA LEU A 71 -2.61 39.62 -2.95
C LEU A 71 -2.48 38.28 -2.20
N LEU A 72 -2.45 37.17 -2.92
CA LEU A 72 -2.43 35.82 -2.34
C LEU A 72 -1.03 35.34 -1.96
N HIS A 73 0.02 36.01 -2.46
CA HIS A 73 1.39 35.66 -2.12
C HIS A 73 1.62 35.69 -0.62
N LEU A 74 1.98 34.52 -0.06
CA LEU A 74 2.41 34.39 1.31
C LEU A 74 3.90 34.69 1.39
N ALA A 75 4.27 35.87 1.86
CA ALA A 75 5.68 36.25 2.06
C ALA A 75 6.34 35.46 3.23
N TYR A 76 5.54 34.69 3.99
CA TYR A 76 6.06 33.89 5.07
C TYR A 76 6.68 32.58 4.51
N ARG A 77 7.99 32.52 4.51
CA ARG A 77 8.79 31.35 4.06
C ARG A 77 8.94 30.27 5.14
N GLY A 78 8.28 30.39 6.27
CA GLY A 78 8.54 29.59 7.45
C GLY A 78 9.73 30.13 8.27
N SER A 79 10.11 29.45 9.35
CA SER A 79 11.39 29.68 10.01
C SER A 79 12.50 29.10 9.14
N ASP A 80 13.65 29.79 9.10
CA ASP A 80 14.85 29.24 8.47
C ASP A 80 15.22 27.90 9.12
N CYS A 81 15.80 27.00 8.32
CA CYS A 81 16.31 25.75 8.84
C CYS A 81 17.60 26.03 9.60
N GLU A 82 17.71 25.52 10.82
CA GLU A 82 18.93 25.68 11.59
C GLU A 82 20.09 24.83 11.03
N LEU A 83 19.77 23.74 10.30
CA LEU A 83 20.75 22.94 9.56
C LEU A 83 21.01 23.55 8.18
N GLY A 84 22.29 23.69 7.83
CA GLY A 84 22.73 24.08 6.49
C GLY A 84 22.57 22.97 5.45
N GLU A 85 22.76 23.28 4.17
CA GLU A 85 22.59 22.31 3.07
C GLU A 85 23.49 21.07 3.21
N ALA A 86 24.74 21.23 3.66
CA ALA A 86 25.65 20.12 3.88
C ALA A 86 25.18 19.19 5.00
N GLU A 87 24.69 19.75 6.11
CA GLU A 87 24.17 19.00 7.27
C GLU A 87 22.85 18.28 6.89
N LEU A 88 22.00 18.91 6.10
CA LEU A 88 20.78 18.29 5.58
C LEU A 88 21.10 17.10 4.67
N ALA A 89 22.12 17.20 3.83
CA ALA A 89 22.56 16.09 2.97
C ALA A 89 23.10 14.91 3.82
N VAL A 90 23.84 15.19 4.90
CA VAL A 90 24.31 14.14 5.81
C VAL A 90 23.14 13.50 6.56
N LEU A 91 22.17 14.29 7.03
CA LEU A 91 20.97 13.78 7.69
C LEU A 91 20.16 12.90 6.72
N ASP A 92 19.96 13.34 5.48
CA ASP A 92 19.23 12.57 4.47
C ASP A 92 19.90 11.22 4.20
N ALA A 93 21.21 11.21 3.94
CA ALA A 93 21.98 9.98 3.72
C ALA A 93 21.91 9.03 4.93
N HIS A 94 22.07 9.57 6.14
CA HIS A 94 21.98 8.79 7.36
C HIS A 94 20.62 8.11 7.55
N LEU A 95 19.54 8.85 7.29
CA LEU A 95 18.16 8.32 7.43
C LEU A 95 17.78 7.31 6.34
N GLN A 96 18.46 7.29 5.21
CA GLN A 96 18.29 6.24 4.20
C GLN A 96 18.90 4.91 4.64
N GLU A 97 19.96 4.93 5.46
CA GLU A 97 20.63 3.73 5.96
C GLU A 97 20.10 3.28 7.33
N HIS A 98 19.57 4.20 8.14
CA HIS A 98 19.16 3.93 9.52
C HIS A 98 17.69 4.22 9.74
N LEU A 99 16.97 3.24 10.29
CA LEU A 99 15.55 3.35 10.63
C LEU A 99 15.37 3.73 12.09
N TYR A 100 14.73 4.86 12.34
CA TYR A 100 14.35 5.33 13.67
C TYR A 100 12.85 5.10 13.91
N LEU A 101 12.49 4.75 15.14
CA LEU A 101 11.10 4.54 15.52
C LEU A 101 10.36 5.86 15.75
N THR A 102 11.08 6.90 16.18
CA THR A 102 10.48 8.19 16.55
C THR A 102 11.30 9.37 16.04
N ALA A 103 10.61 10.48 15.72
CA ALA A 103 11.28 11.75 15.42
C ALA A 103 12.11 12.29 16.60
N LYS A 104 11.81 11.87 17.84
CA LYS A 104 12.60 12.22 19.02
C LYS A 104 14.01 11.64 18.94
N GLU A 105 14.15 10.37 18.55
CA GLU A 105 15.46 9.72 18.38
C GLU A 105 16.30 10.42 17.31
N ILE A 106 15.66 10.83 16.20
CA ILE A 106 16.32 11.58 15.13
C ILE A 106 16.77 12.96 15.64
N ALA A 107 15.96 13.64 16.45
CA ALA A 107 16.32 14.93 17.04
C ALA A 107 17.52 14.80 18.01
N VAL A 108 17.61 13.70 18.75
CA VAL A 108 18.78 13.40 19.60
C VAL A 108 20.02 13.18 18.75
N TRP A 109 19.93 12.37 17.69
CA TRP A 109 21.07 12.15 16.78
C TRP A 109 21.54 13.46 16.11
N VAL A 110 20.62 14.33 15.69
CA VAL A 110 20.94 15.65 15.12
C VAL A 110 21.65 16.53 16.15
N GLN A 111 21.17 16.55 17.40
CA GLN A 111 21.80 17.28 18.48
C GLN A 111 23.22 16.80 18.77
N GLU A 112 23.45 15.49 18.80
CA GLU A 112 24.74 14.88 19.03
C GLU A 112 25.73 15.09 17.87
N THR A 113 25.21 15.15 16.64
CA THR A 113 26.06 15.23 15.44
C THR A 113 26.37 16.67 15.02
N PHE A 114 25.38 17.57 15.14
CA PHE A 114 25.50 18.96 14.63
C PHE A 114 25.37 20.02 15.71
N GLU A 115 25.19 19.62 16.98
CA GLU A 115 24.98 20.52 18.14
C GLU A 115 23.70 21.40 17.99
N VAL A 116 22.76 21.03 17.11
CA VAL A 116 21.53 21.76 16.85
C VAL A 116 20.33 21.04 17.48
N ALA A 117 19.60 21.74 18.36
CA ALA A 117 18.46 21.17 19.09
C ALA A 117 17.14 21.37 18.35
N TYR A 118 16.45 20.29 18.06
CA TYR A 118 15.09 20.32 17.51
C TYR A 118 14.05 19.84 18.51
N THR A 119 12.90 20.51 18.54
CA THR A 119 11.69 19.92 19.15
C THR A 119 11.19 18.77 18.30
N VAL A 120 10.42 17.83 18.89
CA VAL A 120 9.83 16.70 18.14
C VAL A 120 8.95 17.19 16.96
N SER A 121 8.19 18.26 17.18
CA SER A 121 7.35 18.86 16.13
C SER A 121 8.18 19.52 15.01
N GLY A 122 9.28 20.23 15.40
CA GLY A 122 10.21 20.82 14.44
C GLY A 122 10.93 19.77 13.61
N MET A 123 11.40 18.69 14.24
CA MET A 123 12.02 17.56 13.56
C MET A 123 11.03 16.86 12.62
N THR A 124 9.78 16.62 13.04
CA THR A 124 8.74 16.05 12.18
C THR A 124 8.47 16.93 10.95
N ALA A 125 8.41 18.25 11.12
CA ALA A 125 8.23 19.18 10.01
C ALA A 125 9.43 19.17 9.05
N LEU A 126 10.66 19.08 9.58
CA LEU A 126 11.88 18.93 8.78
C LEU A 126 11.88 17.64 7.96
N LEU A 127 11.54 16.51 8.58
CA LEU A 127 11.44 15.21 7.91
C LEU A 127 10.44 15.24 6.75
N HIS A 128 9.26 15.82 6.94
CA HIS A 128 8.28 15.98 5.86
C HIS A 128 8.80 16.86 4.72
N ARG A 129 9.54 17.93 5.05
CA ARG A 129 10.17 18.82 4.04
C ARG A 129 11.23 18.10 3.23
N LEU A 130 11.99 17.17 3.84
CA LEU A 130 12.96 16.30 3.19
C LEU A 130 12.30 15.12 2.45
N GLY A 131 10.98 14.98 2.49
CA GLY A 131 10.24 13.93 1.79
C GLY A 131 10.11 12.61 2.57
N PHE A 132 10.54 12.55 3.83
CA PHE A 132 10.34 11.38 4.67
C PHE A 132 8.90 11.29 5.16
N VAL A 133 8.37 10.06 5.19
CA VAL A 133 7.05 9.75 5.71
C VAL A 133 7.13 8.61 6.71
N TYR A 134 6.35 8.70 7.79
CA TYR A 134 6.29 7.64 8.79
C TYR A 134 5.49 6.45 8.25
N LYS A 135 6.17 5.34 7.96
CA LYS A 135 5.57 4.12 7.42
C LYS A 135 6.27 2.87 7.94
N LYS A 136 5.54 1.75 7.97
CA LYS A 136 6.11 0.46 8.31
C LYS A 136 7.01 -0.05 7.17
N PRO A 137 8.26 -0.48 7.47
CA PRO A 137 9.13 -1.11 6.47
C PRO A 137 8.54 -2.42 5.97
N LYS A 138 8.91 -2.81 4.76
CA LYS A 138 8.56 -4.12 4.20
C LYS A 138 9.61 -5.15 4.62
N LEU A 139 9.13 -6.34 5.03
CA LEU A 139 10.02 -7.48 5.18
C LEU A 139 10.43 -7.98 3.79
N VAL A 140 11.72 -8.14 3.60
CA VAL A 140 12.32 -8.77 2.42
C VAL A 140 13.16 -9.96 2.88
N PRO A 141 13.21 -11.08 2.14
CA PRO A 141 14.08 -12.19 2.48
C PRO A 141 15.54 -11.76 2.42
N GLY A 142 16.25 -11.85 3.54
CA GLY A 142 17.66 -11.40 3.62
C GLY A 142 18.66 -12.23 2.79
N LYS A 143 18.19 -13.33 2.18
CA LYS A 143 18.97 -14.20 1.28
C LYS A 143 18.39 -14.21 -0.13
N ALA A 144 17.59 -13.21 -0.51
CA ALA A 144 17.05 -13.11 -1.85
C ALA A 144 18.20 -12.86 -2.84
N ASP A 145 18.21 -13.62 -3.93
CA ASP A 145 19.16 -13.47 -5.04
C ASP A 145 18.43 -12.83 -6.22
N ARG A 146 18.73 -11.58 -6.49
CA ARG A 146 18.10 -10.83 -7.56
C ARG A 146 18.43 -11.39 -8.94
N ALA A 147 19.67 -11.82 -9.18
CA ALA A 147 20.07 -12.39 -10.46
C ALA A 147 19.32 -13.70 -10.74
N ALA A 148 19.16 -14.55 -9.71
CA ALA A 148 18.37 -15.75 -9.82
C ALA A 148 16.89 -15.47 -10.09
N GLN A 149 16.32 -14.39 -9.52
CA GLN A 149 14.94 -13.97 -9.79
C GLN A 149 14.79 -13.45 -11.24
N GLU A 150 15.72 -12.66 -11.73
CA GLU A 150 15.73 -12.15 -13.11
C GLU A 150 15.86 -13.32 -14.12
N ALA A 151 16.73 -14.30 -13.85
CA ALA A 151 16.89 -15.49 -14.67
C ALA A 151 15.58 -16.33 -14.71
N PHE A 152 14.93 -16.51 -13.57
CA PHE A 152 13.65 -17.21 -13.50
C PHE A 152 12.56 -16.48 -14.30
N LEU A 153 12.49 -15.16 -14.24
CA LEU A 153 11.49 -14.40 -15.01
C LEU A 153 11.72 -14.55 -16.51
N ALA A 154 12.98 -14.59 -16.95
CA ALA A 154 13.30 -14.87 -18.36
C ALA A 154 12.89 -16.29 -18.78
N GLU A 155 13.12 -17.29 -17.93
CA GLU A 155 12.65 -18.68 -18.14
C GLU A 155 11.12 -18.76 -18.18
N TYR A 156 10.43 -18.06 -17.28
CA TYR A 156 8.98 -18.01 -17.23
C TYR A 156 8.38 -17.38 -18.50
N GLU A 157 8.95 -16.29 -18.98
CA GLU A 157 8.52 -15.67 -20.25
C GLU A 157 8.75 -16.59 -21.44
N GLN A 158 9.88 -17.29 -21.49
CA GLN A 158 10.13 -18.31 -22.52
C GLN A 158 9.13 -19.48 -22.43
N LEU A 159 8.81 -19.92 -21.22
CA LEU A 159 7.79 -20.97 -21.00
C LEU A 159 6.43 -20.52 -21.56
N LYS A 160 6.01 -19.29 -21.29
CA LYS A 160 4.76 -18.72 -21.81
C LYS A 160 4.73 -18.64 -23.34
N GLN A 161 5.84 -18.24 -23.94
CA GLN A 161 5.95 -18.10 -25.40
C GLN A 161 5.94 -19.47 -26.10
N ASN A 162 6.52 -20.50 -25.46
CA ASN A 162 6.70 -21.83 -26.05
C ASN A 162 5.61 -22.83 -25.64
N LYS A 163 4.71 -22.47 -24.70
CA LYS A 163 3.61 -23.36 -24.32
C LYS A 163 2.69 -23.65 -25.49
N GLY A 164 2.25 -24.89 -25.62
CA GLY A 164 1.22 -25.27 -26.57
C GLY A 164 -0.14 -24.63 -26.25
N GLU A 165 -1.04 -24.60 -27.22
CA GLU A 165 -2.37 -24.01 -27.06
C GLU A 165 -3.18 -24.63 -25.90
N ASN A 166 -3.00 -25.94 -25.70
CA ASN A 166 -3.65 -26.71 -24.63
C ASN A 166 -2.77 -26.89 -23.38
N ASP A 167 -1.64 -26.22 -23.28
CA ASP A 167 -0.79 -26.28 -22.08
C ASP A 167 -1.26 -25.25 -21.04
N VAL A 168 -1.14 -25.62 -19.77
CA VAL A 168 -1.59 -24.79 -18.63
C VAL A 168 -0.41 -24.50 -17.72
N ILE A 169 -0.35 -23.29 -17.16
CA ILE A 169 0.64 -22.89 -16.15
C ILE A 169 -0.11 -22.58 -14.86
N LEU A 170 0.26 -23.29 -13.80
CA LEU A 170 -0.30 -23.13 -12.45
C LEU A 170 0.78 -22.62 -11.49
N PHE A 171 0.37 -21.80 -10.53
CA PHE A 171 1.17 -21.47 -9.35
C PHE A 171 0.65 -22.25 -8.16
N MET A 172 1.53 -22.95 -7.46
CA MET A 172 1.17 -23.86 -6.36
C MET A 172 1.94 -23.53 -5.09
N ASP A 173 1.25 -23.62 -3.95
CA ASP A 173 1.81 -23.48 -2.62
C ASP A 173 0.81 -23.96 -1.56
N ALA A 174 1.27 -24.11 -0.32
CA ALA A 174 0.43 -24.44 0.83
C ALA A 174 0.22 -23.24 1.75
N VAL A 175 -0.97 -23.12 2.33
CA VAL A 175 -1.29 -22.12 3.35
C VAL A 175 -1.82 -22.77 4.63
N HIS A 176 -1.42 -22.21 5.77
CA HIS A 176 -1.75 -22.75 7.09
C HIS A 176 -2.54 -21.73 7.93
N PRO A 177 -3.82 -21.41 7.59
CA PRO A 177 -4.60 -20.49 8.37
C PRO A 177 -4.89 -21.04 9.76
N GLN A 178 -4.65 -20.23 10.79
CA GLN A 178 -4.93 -20.60 12.17
C GLN A 178 -6.37 -20.24 12.51
N HIS A 179 -6.99 -21.03 13.40
CA HIS A 179 -8.30 -20.75 13.99
C HIS A 179 -8.18 -19.59 15.00
N ASN A 180 -7.81 -18.44 14.49
CA ASN A 180 -7.68 -17.20 15.26
C ASN A 180 -7.85 -16.00 14.32
N PRO A 181 -8.55 -14.93 14.73
CA PRO A 181 -8.68 -13.74 13.91
C PRO A 181 -7.33 -13.08 13.66
N VAL A 182 -7.18 -12.51 12.48
CA VAL A 182 -6.08 -11.61 12.16
C VAL A 182 -6.60 -10.19 12.26
N LEU A 183 -5.95 -9.35 13.08
CA LEU A 183 -6.39 -7.98 13.23
C LEU A 183 -5.98 -7.15 12.01
N GLY A 184 -6.94 -6.46 11.43
CA GLY A 184 -6.77 -5.50 10.36
C GLY A 184 -7.40 -4.16 10.72
N TYR A 185 -7.07 -3.13 9.95
CA TYR A 185 -7.72 -1.83 10.12
C TYR A 185 -9.21 -1.91 9.79
N GLY A 186 -10.02 -1.19 10.57
CA GLY A 186 -11.47 -1.08 10.39
C GLY A 186 -11.97 0.31 10.76
N TRP A 187 -13.21 0.62 10.40
CA TRP A 187 -13.86 1.85 10.81
C TRP A 187 -14.38 1.68 12.25
N ILE A 188 -13.78 2.42 13.17
CA ILE A 188 -14.14 2.43 14.61
C ILE A 188 -14.51 3.86 14.96
N LYS A 189 -15.56 4.03 15.74
CA LYS A 189 -16.00 5.36 16.17
C LYS A 189 -14.92 6.04 17.00
N ARG A 190 -14.72 7.30 16.76
CA ARG A 190 -13.68 8.08 17.45
C ARG A 190 -13.88 8.05 18.97
N GLY A 191 -12.84 7.66 19.69
CA GLY A 191 -12.86 7.54 21.15
C GLY A 191 -13.38 6.20 21.68
N GLU A 192 -13.72 5.25 20.80
CA GLU A 192 -14.12 3.89 21.18
C GLU A 192 -13.08 2.87 20.73
N ASP A 193 -13.03 1.73 21.41
CA ASP A 193 -12.23 0.56 21.05
C ASP A 193 -13.13 -0.55 20.51
N ALA A 194 -12.77 -1.11 19.36
CA ALA A 194 -13.39 -2.35 18.87
C ALA A 194 -12.59 -3.55 19.36
N LYS A 195 -13.27 -4.50 19.97
CA LYS A 195 -12.68 -5.73 20.50
C LYS A 195 -13.11 -6.92 19.65
N VAL A 196 -12.15 -7.70 19.17
CA VAL A 196 -12.39 -8.96 18.48
C VAL A 196 -11.98 -10.09 19.42
N PRO A 197 -12.88 -11.03 19.75
CA PRO A 197 -12.52 -12.19 20.56
C PRO A 197 -11.39 -13.00 19.89
N SER A 198 -10.62 -13.73 20.66
CA SER A 198 -9.56 -14.60 20.16
C SER A 198 -9.69 -16.01 20.71
N ASN A 199 -9.26 -16.99 19.93
CA ASN A 199 -9.19 -18.39 20.38
C ASN A 199 -7.82 -18.65 21.02
N THR A 200 -7.81 -19.45 22.08
CA THR A 200 -6.59 -19.86 22.81
C THR A 200 -5.88 -21.04 22.14
N GLY A 201 -6.55 -21.73 21.21
CA GLY A 201 -6.04 -22.92 20.54
C GLY A 201 -5.10 -22.62 19.40
N ARG A 202 -4.12 -23.53 19.16
CA ARG A 202 -3.19 -23.47 18.04
C ARG A 202 -3.67 -24.30 16.83
N ARG A 203 -4.98 -24.62 16.77
CA ARG A 203 -5.53 -25.41 15.65
C ARG A 203 -5.44 -24.59 14.36
N ARG A 204 -5.06 -25.29 13.29
CA ARG A 204 -4.93 -24.71 11.95
C ARG A 204 -5.50 -25.66 10.90
N LEU A 205 -5.85 -25.14 9.75
CA LEU A 205 -6.04 -25.92 8.55
C LEU A 205 -4.72 -25.97 7.77
N ASN A 206 -4.49 -27.08 7.08
CA ASN A 206 -3.45 -27.17 6.08
C ASN A 206 -4.16 -27.25 4.72
N ILE A 207 -3.97 -26.23 3.91
CA ILE A 207 -4.60 -26.12 2.60
C ILE A 207 -3.48 -26.11 1.57
N ASN A 208 -3.45 -27.12 0.73
CA ASN A 208 -2.59 -27.17 -0.44
C ASN A 208 -3.39 -26.72 -1.65
N GLY A 209 -2.82 -25.93 -2.55
CA GLY A 209 -3.60 -25.41 -3.67
C GLY A 209 -2.76 -24.95 -4.85
N ALA A 210 -3.43 -24.87 -5.99
CA ALA A 210 -2.87 -24.38 -7.23
C ALA A 210 -3.88 -23.45 -7.93
N ILE A 211 -3.40 -22.45 -8.66
CA ILE A 211 -4.22 -21.54 -9.44
C ILE A 211 -3.55 -21.17 -10.76
N ASP A 212 -4.33 -21.10 -11.85
CA ASP A 212 -3.90 -20.47 -13.09
C ASP A 212 -4.35 -19.01 -13.20
N LEU A 213 -3.71 -18.25 -14.07
CA LEU A 213 -4.00 -16.83 -14.27
C LEU A 213 -5.09 -16.60 -15.35
N GLU A 214 -5.45 -17.62 -16.09
CA GLU A 214 -6.42 -17.53 -17.18
C GLU A 214 -7.83 -17.80 -16.64
N ARG A 215 -8.02 -18.91 -15.92
CA ARG A 215 -9.32 -19.30 -15.34
C ARG A 215 -9.61 -18.63 -14.01
N LEU A 216 -8.57 -18.30 -13.23
CA LEU A 216 -8.67 -17.73 -11.87
C LEU A 216 -9.48 -18.61 -10.89
N GLU A 217 -9.56 -19.91 -11.17
CA GLU A 217 -10.24 -20.91 -10.37
C GLU A 217 -9.21 -21.74 -9.60
N PRO A 218 -9.14 -21.62 -8.26
CA PRO A 218 -8.18 -22.38 -7.47
C PRO A 218 -8.60 -23.84 -7.32
N VAL A 219 -7.69 -24.76 -7.52
CA VAL A 219 -7.83 -26.16 -7.10
C VAL A 219 -7.20 -26.27 -5.73
N VAL A 220 -7.98 -26.60 -4.70
CA VAL A 220 -7.51 -26.68 -3.31
C VAL A 220 -7.85 -28.03 -2.67
N ARG A 221 -6.97 -28.44 -1.76
CA ARG A 221 -7.12 -29.65 -0.98
C ARG A 221 -6.82 -29.38 0.50
N TYR A 222 -7.59 -30.02 1.37
CA TYR A 222 -7.43 -29.96 2.83
C TYR A 222 -6.83 -31.26 3.33
N ASP A 223 -5.68 -31.19 3.98
CA ASP A 223 -4.97 -32.37 4.50
C ASP A 223 -4.57 -32.18 5.96
N ASP A 224 -4.40 -33.26 6.69
CA ASP A 224 -3.88 -33.21 8.05
C ASP A 224 -2.41 -32.80 8.06
N THR A 225 -1.66 -33.20 7.03
CA THR A 225 -0.25 -32.87 6.81
C THR A 225 0.00 -32.55 5.34
N ILE A 226 0.85 -31.57 5.08
CA ILE A 226 1.35 -31.31 3.71
C ILE A 226 2.66 -32.07 3.55
N ASP A 227 2.63 -33.08 2.70
CA ASP A 227 3.73 -34.00 2.41
C ASP A 227 3.69 -34.50 0.95
N ALA A 228 4.46 -35.51 0.63
CA ALA A 228 4.49 -36.12 -0.70
C ALA A 228 3.15 -36.75 -1.10
N ALA A 229 2.44 -37.38 -0.15
CA ALA A 229 1.18 -38.05 -0.43
C ALA A 229 0.06 -37.01 -0.70
N SER A 230 -0.05 -35.98 0.13
CA SER A 230 -1.01 -34.89 -0.08
C SER A 230 -0.71 -34.10 -1.36
N THR A 231 0.58 -33.97 -1.73
CA THR A 231 1.00 -33.33 -3.00
C THR A 231 0.53 -34.14 -4.21
N ILE A 232 0.77 -35.47 -4.21
CA ILE A 232 0.30 -36.36 -5.27
C ILE A 232 -1.22 -36.32 -5.39
N ALA A 233 -1.93 -36.34 -4.27
CA ALA A 233 -3.38 -36.27 -4.25
C ALA A 233 -3.91 -34.91 -4.78
N LEU A 234 -3.16 -33.80 -4.60
CA LEU A 234 -3.48 -32.53 -5.26
C LEU A 234 -3.22 -32.59 -6.77
N PHE A 235 -2.14 -33.26 -7.20
CA PHE A 235 -1.87 -33.47 -8.63
C PHE A 235 -3.00 -34.25 -9.31
N ASP A 236 -3.54 -35.29 -8.67
CA ASP A 236 -4.71 -36.00 -9.17
C ASP A 236 -5.92 -35.09 -9.37
N GLN A 237 -6.20 -34.19 -8.41
CA GLN A 237 -7.27 -33.21 -8.54
C GLN A 237 -7.01 -32.19 -9.67
N ILE A 238 -5.77 -31.75 -9.83
CA ILE A 238 -5.37 -30.85 -10.93
C ILE A 238 -5.58 -31.57 -12.28
N LEU A 239 -5.16 -32.84 -12.42
CA LEU A 239 -5.34 -33.62 -13.63
C LEU A 239 -6.85 -33.79 -13.98
N LEU A 240 -7.70 -33.93 -12.98
CA LEU A 240 -9.16 -34.00 -13.15
C LEU A 240 -9.76 -32.64 -13.55
N ALA A 241 -9.26 -31.54 -13.00
CA ALA A 241 -9.71 -30.18 -13.32
C ALA A 241 -9.28 -29.74 -14.73
N TYR A 242 -8.14 -30.22 -15.22
CA TYR A 242 -7.52 -29.84 -16.50
C TYR A 242 -7.39 -31.05 -17.44
N THR A 243 -8.49 -31.78 -17.66
CA THR A 243 -8.51 -32.99 -18.50
C THR A 243 -8.10 -32.72 -19.94
N TYR A 244 -8.35 -31.51 -20.44
CA TYR A 244 -8.01 -31.05 -21.79
C TYR A 244 -6.53 -30.69 -21.97
N ALA A 245 -5.80 -30.45 -20.88
CA ALA A 245 -4.43 -30.00 -20.95
C ALA A 245 -3.47 -31.07 -21.49
N ALA A 246 -2.66 -30.70 -22.48
CA ALA A 246 -1.61 -31.59 -23.01
C ALA A 246 -0.43 -31.68 -22.04
N CYS A 247 -0.01 -30.56 -21.48
CA CYS A 247 0.98 -30.44 -20.42
C CYS A 247 0.54 -29.44 -19.36
N ILE A 248 0.86 -29.70 -18.09
CA ILE A 248 0.55 -28.83 -16.96
C ILE A 248 1.86 -28.45 -16.26
N TYR A 249 2.29 -27.21 -16.44
CA TYR A 249 3.43 -26.66 -15.76
C TYR A 249 3.01 -26.12 -14.39
N ILE A 250 3.63 -26.61 -13.33
CA ILE A 250 3.34 -26.19 -11.96
C ILE A 250 4.55 -25.45 -11.39
N ILE A 251 4.41 -24.16 -11.20
CA ILE A 251 5.41 -23.30 -10.57
C ILE A 251 5.24 -23.43 -9.04
N CYS A 252 6.25 -23.89 -8.35
CA CYS A 252 6.23 -24.12 -6.90
C CYS A 252 7.57 -23.74 -6.25
N ASP A 253 7.57 -23.64 -4.93
CA ASP A 253 8.78 -23.42 -4.15
C ASP A 253 9.68 -24.68 -4.10
N ASN A 254 10.79 -24.58 -3.38
CA ASN A 254 11.74 -25.67 -3.23
C ASN A 254 11.46 -26.59 -2.02
N ALA A 255 10.20 -26.75 -1.58
CA ALA A 255 9.89 -27.62 -0.46
C ALA A 255 10.36 -29.07 -0.72
N ARG A 256 10.93 -29.69 0.31
CA ARG A 256 11.59 -31.00 0.18
C ARG A 256 10.66 -32.12 -0.32
N TYR A 257 9.38 -32.05 0.01
CA TYR A 257 8.40 -33.05 -0.40
C TYR A 257 8.14 -33.04 -1.91
N TYR A 258 8.26 -31.89 -2.61
CA TYR A 258 8.17 -31.82 -4.08
C TYR A 258 9.31 -32.57 -4.78
N ARG A 259 10.46 -32.67 -4.11
CA ARG A 259 11.63 -33.37 -4.61
C ARG A 259 11.76 -34.82 -4.06
N SER A 260 10.74 -35.33 -3.36
CA SER A 260 10.72 -36.66 -2.81
C SER A 260 10.69 -37.72 -3.93
N LYS A 261 11.22 -38.89 -3.64
CA LYS A 261 11.24 -40.04 -4.59
C LYS A 261 9.83 -40.38 -5.07
N ALA A 262 8.84 -40.43 -4.16
CA ALA A 262 7.46 -40.73 -4.50
C ALA A 262 6.84 -39.71 -5.51
N VAL A 263 7.10 -38.42 -5.30
CA VAL A 263 6.63 -37.37 -6.23
C VAL A 263 7.33 -37.49 -7.58
N GLN A 264 8.66 -37.75 -7.60
CA GLN A 264 9.40 -37.89 -8.84
C GLN A 264 8.96 -39.15 -9.64
N GLU A 265 8.70 -40.26 -8.98
CA GLU A 265 8.16 -41.47 -9.60
C GLU A 265 6.77 -41.22 -10.19
N TYR A 266 5.88 -40.55 -9.47
CA TYR A 266 4.55 -40.16 -9.96
C TYR A 266 4.61 -39.27 -11.22
N LEU A 267 5.58 -38.35 -11.28
CA LEU A 267 5.71 -37.40 -12.39
C LEU A 267 6.24 -38.05 -13.68
N GLN A 268 6.90 -39.22 -13.62
CA GLN A 268 7.45 -39.90 -14.81
C GLN A 268 6.40 -40.20 -15.86
N ASP A 269 5.20 -40.63 -15.41
CA ASP A 269 4.08 -40.98 -16.29
C ASP A 269 2.96 -39.92 -16.29
N SER A 270 3.25 -38.72 -15.78
CA SER A 270 2.28 -37.63 -15.65
C SER A 270 2.48 -36.53 -16.70
N ARG A 271 1.40 -35.86 -17.05
CA ARG A 271 1.42 -34.61 -17.86
C ARG A 271 1.90 -33.39 -17.08
N ILE A 272 2.16 -33.54 -15.78
CA ILE A 272 2.61 -32.47 -14.90
C ILE A 272 4.13 -32.32 -15.00
N LYS A 273 4.59 -31.08 -15.10
CA LYS A 273 6.00 -30.69 -15.03
C LYS A 273 6.19 -29.62 -13.95
N LEU A 274 7.07 -29.89 -12.98
CA LEU A 274 7.37 -28.91 -11.95
C LEU A 274 8.42 -27.91 -12.44
N VAL A 275 8.15 -26.63 -12.18
CA VAL A 275 9.07 -25.51 -12.39
C VAL A 275 9.34 -24.90 -11.03
N PHE A 276 10.60 -24.93 -10.59
CA PHE A 276 10.96 -24.49 -9.25
C PHE A 276 11.34 -23.01 -9.22
N LEU A 277 10.75 -22.30 -8.29
CA LEU A 277 11.12 -20.90 -7.99
C LEU A 277 12.55 -20.82 -7.44
N PRO A 278 13.25 -19.69 -7.64
CA PRO A 278 14.48 -19.41 -6.93
C PRO A 278 14.28 -19.50 -5.40
N ALA A 279 15.33 -19.89 -4.69
CA ALA A 279 15.28 -19.93 -3.23
C ALA A 279 15.00 -18.53 -2.66
N TYR A 280 14.21 -18.45 -1.61
CA TYR A 280 13.85 -17.19 -0.93
C TYR A 280 13.14 -16.15 -1.82
N ALA A 281 12.39 -16.57 -2.84
CA ALA A 281 11.66 -15.70 -3.75
C ALA A 281 10.11 -15.90 -3.71
N PRO A 282 9.45 -15.78 -2.55
CA PRO A 282 7.99 -15.93 -2.45
C PRO A 282 7.24 -14.84 -3.24
N ASN A 283 7.87 -13.71 -3.48
CA ASN A 283 7.35 -12.59 -4.30
C ASN A 283 7.05 -13.00 -5.76
N LEU A 284 7.67 -14.07 -6.25
CA LEU A 284 7.46 -14.63 -7.58
C LEU A 284 6.35 -15.70 -7.62
N ASN A 285 5.90 -16.20 -6.46
CA ASN A 285 4.78 -17.14 -6.41
C ASN A 285 3.44 -16.39 -6.35
N LEU A 286 2.72 -16.32 -7.46
CA LEU A 286 1.49 -15.53 -7.54
C LEU A 286 0.36 -16.07 -6.66
N ILE A 287 0.36 -17.36 -6.30
CA ILE A 287 -0.63 -17.92 -5.37
C ILE A 287 -0.54 -17.29 -3.97
N GLU A 288 0.61 -16.75 -3.58
CA GLU A 288 0.76 -16.01 -2.32
C GLU A 288 -0.17 -14.80 -2.24
N ARG A 289 -0.49 -14.20 -3.39
CA ARG A 289 -1.46 -13.09 -3.46
C ARG A 289 -2.89 -13.60 -3.24
N LEU A 290 -3.22 -14.78 -3.74
CA LEU A 290 -4.48 -15.47 -3.45
C LEU A 290 -4.58 -15.77 -1.94
N TRP A 291 -3.52 -16.29 -1.31
CA TRP A 291 -3.50 -16.59 0.13
C TRP A 291 -3.68 -15.33 0.97
N LYS A 292 -3.07 -14.23 0.57
CA LYS A 292 -3.27 -12.93 1.24
C LYS A 292 -4.70 -12.43 1.10
N PHE A 293 -5.29 -12.55 -0.07
CA PHE A 293 -6.68 -12.17 -0.33
C PHE A 293 -7.65 -13.05 0.47
N PHE A 294 -7.46 -14.36 0.43
CA PHE A 294 -8.21 -15.34 1.23
C PHE A 294 -8.18 -14.98 2.72
N LYS A 295 -6.98 -14.77 3.29
CA LYS A 295 -6.85 -14.37 4.71
C LYS A 295 -7.60 -13.07 5.00
N LYS A 296 -7.58 -12.12 4.10
CA LYS A 296 -8.31 -10.85 4.26
C LYS A 296 -9.83 -11.05 4.26
N GLN A 297 -10.34 -11.95 3.42
CA GLN A 297 -11.78 -12.21 3.31
C GLN A 297 -12.31 -13.07 4.46
N VAL A 298 -11.52 -14.00 4.97
CA VAL A 298 -11.98 -15.01 5.93
C VAL A 298 -11.53 -14.72 7.36
N LEU A 299 -10.32 -14.17 7.57
CA LEU A 299 -9.73 -14.08 8.91
C LEU A 299 -9.69 -12.66 9.48
N TYR A 300 -9.64 -11.61 8.64
CA TYR A 300 -9.44 -10.25 9.15
C TYR A 300 -10.66 -9.77 9.93
N ASN A 301 -10.43 -9.47 11.23
CA ASN A 301 -11.45 -9.02 12.19
C ASN A 301 -12.65 -9.97 12.33
N ARG A 302 -12.49 -11.25 11.99
CA ARG A 302 -13.54 -12.26 12.07
C ARG A 302 -13.20 -13.31 13.11
N TYR A 303 -14.08 -13.49 14.07
CA TYR A 303 -14.02 -14.53 15.10
C TYR A 303 -14.95 -15.68 14.72
N TYR A 304 -14.48 -16.90 14.88
CA TYR A 304 -15.24 -18.13 14.72
C TYR A 304 -15.22 -18.88 16.05
N GLU A 305 -16.37 -19.15 16.60
CA GLU A 305 -16.49 -19.80 17.91
C GLU A 305 -15.97 -21.23 17.85
N SER A 306 -16.39 -22.01 16.84
CA SER A 306 -15.92 -23.37 16.66
C SER A 306 -14.91 -23.50 15.50
N PHE A 307 -14.07 -24.53 15.59
CA PHE A 307 -13.17 -24.87 14.49
C PHE A 307 -13.92 -25.33 13.24
N ASN A 308 -15.14 -25.85 13.39
CA ASN A 308 -15.96 -26.26 12.27
C ASN A 308 -16.45 -25.04 11.48
N ASP A 309 -16.96 -24.01 12.16
CA ASP A 309 -17.39 -22.75 11.52
C ASP A 309 -16.23 -22.11 10.77
N PHE A 310 -15.04 -22.12 11.36
CA PHE A 310 -13.83 -21.64 10.70
C PHE A 310 -13.49 -22.45 9.45
N ARG A 311 -13.57 -23.80 9.52
CA ARG A 311 -13.35 -24.68 8.36
C ARG A 311 -14.37 -24.43 7.27
N GLU A 312 -15.65 -24.32 7.63
CA GLU A 312 -16.75 -24.02 6.70
C GLU A 312 -16.55 -22.68 5.99
N ALA A 313 -16.15 -21.63 6.71
CA ALA A 313 -15.86 -20.33 6.13
C ALA A 313 -14.68 -20.38 5.16
N CYS A 314 -13.62 -21.15 5.45
CA CYS A 314 -12.52 -21.38 4.53
C CYS A 314 -12.97 -22.14 3.27
N THR A 315 -13.78 -23.18 3.45
CA THR A 315 -14.31 -24.01 2.35
C THR A 315 -15.26 -23.21 1.45
N ASP A 316 -16.15 -22.39 2.06
CA ASP A 316 -17.07 -21.52 1.35
C ASP A 316 -16.34 -20.50 0.44
N PHE A 317 -15.24 -19.95 0.93
CA PHE A 317 -14.44 -19.03 0.13
C PHE A 317 -13.96 -19.67 -1.18
N PHE A 318 -13.41 -20.90 -1.12
CA PHE A 318 -12.87 -21.58 -2.31
C PHE A 318 -13.98 -22.15 -3.22
N ASN A 319 -15.04 -22.71 -2.63
CA ASN A 319 -16.19 -23.22 -3.41
C ASN A 319 -16.92 -22.11 -4.17
N ASN A 320 -16.90 -20.89 -3.65
CA ASN A 320 -17.52 -19.72 -4.27
C ASN A 320 -16.47 -18.75 -4.85
N SER A 321 -15.28 -19.24 -5.20
CA SER A 321 -14.22 -18.41 -5.79
C SER A 321 -14.62 -17.62 -7.05
N PRO A 322 -15.54 -18.08 -7.92
CA PRO A 322 -15.99 -17.30 -9.09
C PRO A 322 -16.56 -15.92 -8.73
N ARG A 323 -17.12 -15.73 -7.54
CA ARG A 323 -17.61 -14.42 -7.08
C ARG A 323 -16.50 -13.36 -6.92
N TYR A 324 -15.26 -13.80 -6.85
CA TYR A 324 -14.08 -12.93 -6.68
C TYR A 324 -13.24 -12.79 -7.96
N HIS A 325 -13.74 -13.22 -9.11
CA HIS A 325 -12.99 -13.16 -10.37
C HIS A 325 -12.52 -11.75 -10.71
N HIS A 326 -13.30 -10.73 -10.43
CA HIS A 326 -12.93 -9.33 -10.68
C HIS A 326 -11.71 -8.91 -9.83
N GLU A 327 -11.75 -9.20 -8.52
CA GLU A 327 -10.67 -8.90 -7.59
C GLU A 327 -9.43 -9.73 -7.90
N LEU A 328 -9.59 -11.03 -8.15
CA LEU A 328 -8.49 -11.93 -8.46
C LEU A 328 -7.78 -11.52 -9.75
N ARG A 329 -8.50 -11.09 -10.78
CA ARG A 329 -7.91 -10.58 -12.02
C ARG A 329 -7.03 -9.35 -11.79
N SER A 330 -7.40 -8.48 -10.86
CA SER A 330 -6.62 -7.30 -10.51
C SER A 330 -5.43 -7.60 -9.59
N LEU A 331 -5.51 -8.68 -8.80
CA LEU A 331 -4.48 -9.07 -7.83
C LEU A 331 -3.42 -10.00 -8.43
N LEU A 332 -3.85 -10.97 -9.26
CA LEU A 332 -3.00 -12.00 -9.84
C LEU A 332 -2.39 -11.52 -11.17
N THR A 333 -1.83 -10.32 -11.15
CA THR A 333 -1.11 -9.75 -12.29
C THR A 333 0.35 -10.21 -12.28
N GLU A 334 0.97 -10.32 -13.45
CA GLU A 334 2.38 -10.69 -13.61
C GLU A 334 3.37 -9.54 -13.29
N ASN A 335 2.93 -8.55 -12.53
CA ASN A 335 3.79 -7.50 -12.02
C ASN A 335 4.64 -8.02 -10.86
N PHE A 336 5.75 -8.64 -11.19
CA PHE A 336 6.70 -9.17 -10.21
C PHE A 336 7.58 -8.05 -9.66
N ALA A 337 7.56 -7.84 -8.34
CA ALA A 337 8.49 -6.94 -7.67
C ALA A 337 9.73 -7.74 -7.26
N LEU A 338 10.87 -7.49 -7.88
CA LEU A 338 12.14 -8.09 -7.48
C LEU A 338 12.55 -7.61 -6.08
N THR A 339 13.18 -8.51 -5.33
CA THR A 339 13.70 -8.25 -3.98
C THR A 339 15.16 -8.64 -3.90
N GLY A 340 15.97 -7.85 -3.23
CA GLY A 340 17.42 -8.04 -3.10
C GLY A 340 18.19 -6.80 -3.51
#